data_ea3ae7344b7f35e919e5961d8e31cdeb
#
_entry.id   ea3ae7344b7f35e919e5961d8e31cdeb
#
_cell.length_a   1.000
_cell.length_b   1.000
_cell.length_c   1.000
_cell.angle_alpha   90.00
_cell.angle_beta   90.00
_cell.angle_gamma   90.00
#
_symmetry.space_group_name_H-M   'P 1'
#
loop_
_entity.id
_entity.type
_entity.pdbx_description
1 polymer ?
#
loop_
_entity_poly.entity_id
_entity_poly.type
_entity_poly.pdbx_seq_one_letter_code
_entity_poly.pdbx_strand_id
1 'polypeptide(L)'
;MEVKDHADSTFEEAKRVLDDISSYAKPVVVLSGGEPLLRKDVFDIAAYGTQKGLRMCLATNGTLVTEETCLKIKESGIRMVSLSLDGASAEVHDDFRNQKGAFEGTLRAAGLFRKHNIEFLINSSFTKRNQDEVPKIYKLAKEIGATAWYMFMIVPTGRGQDILAELISPEDYEELLNWHYDMEKEEDDMLVRPTCAPHYYRIVLQRSKNDKEKFKRRSLKFSTGGSKGCLAGQLICLIDVDGEVLPCSYFPKSAGNVRKQSFKDIWENSELFKSLRDFKSYKGSCGSCEYINVCGGCRARSYSMTGDYLAEEPFCNYTPKKK
;
A
#
# COMPACT_ATOMS: atom_id res chain seq x y z
N MET A 1 22.56 -4.87 -0.69
CA MET A 1 21.93 -5.42 -1.93
C MET A 1 22.28 -4.43 -3.04
N GLU A 2 23.12 -4.86 -3.99
CA GLU A 2 23.44 -4.02 -5.14
C GLU A 2 22.13 -3.60 -5.82
N VAL A 3 21.98 -2.31 -6.06
CA VAL A 3 20.95 -1.80 -6.96
C VAL A 3 21.33 -2.36 -8.32
N LYS A 4 20.69 -3.45 -8.72
CA LYS A 4 20.83 -3.93 -10.09
C LYS A 4 20.29 -2.83 -10.99
N ASP A 5 21.10 -2.41 -11.95
CA ASP A 5 20.69 -1.50 -13.02
C ASP A 5 19.71 -2.27 -13.93
N HIS A 6 18.44 -2.34 -13.46
CA HIS A 6 17.37 -2.94 -14.26
C HIS A 6 16.88 -1.88 -15.24
N ALA A 7 16.99 -2.17 -16.52
CA ALA A 7 16.33 -1.35 -17.53
C ALA A 7 14.80 -1.38 -17.28
N ASP A 8 14.15 -0.23 -17.31
CA ASP A 8 12.69 -0.16 -17.27
C ASP A 8 12.08 -1.04 -18.37
N SER A 9 10.92 -1.62 -18.10
CA SER A 9 10.13 -2.30 -19.14
C SER A 9 9.83 -1.32 -20.28
N THR A 10 9.88 -1.78 -21.52
CA THR A 10 9.55 -0.94 -22.68
C THR A 10 8.06 -0.55 -22.69
N PHE A 11 7.71 0.50 -23.42
CA PHE A 11 6.31 0.90 -23.61
C PHE A 11 5.45 -0.26 -24.17
N GLU A 12 5.98 -1.00 -25.15
CA GLU A 12 5.29 -2.14 -25.73
C GLU A 12 5.11 -3.32 -24.74
N GLU A 13 6.07 -3.52 -23.83
CA GLU A 13 5.91 -4.50 -22.75
C GLU A 13 4.82 -4.05 -21.77
N ALA A 14 4.82 -2.78 -21.36
CA ALA A 14 3.77 -2.22 -20.50
C ALA A 14 2.38 -2.36 -21.15
N LYS A 15 2.25 -2.08 -22.44
CA LYS A 15 0.98 -2.28 -23.17
C LYS A 15 0.52 -3.74 -23.16
N ARG A 16 1.42 -4.70 -23.45
CA ARG A 16 1.07 -6.13 -23.40
C ARG A 16 0.55 -6.55 -22.02
N VAL A 17 1.21 -6.08 -20.95
CA VAL A 17 0.78 -6.37 -19.58
C VAL A 17 -0.60 -5.76 -19.31
N LEU A 18 -0.85 -4.50 -19.72
CA LEU A 18 -2.15 -3.85 -19.55
C LEU A 18 -3.26 -4.53 -20.37
N ASP A 19 -2.95 -5.01 -21.57
CA ASP A 19 -3.88 -5.79 -22.40
C ASP A 19 -4.24 -7.11 -21.73
N ASP A 20 -3.26 -7.84 -21.25
CA ASP A 20 -3.46 -9.13 -20.58
C ASP A 20 -4.32 -8.93 -19.30
N ILE A 21 -3.95 -8.00 -18.43
CA ILE A 21 -4.75 -7.67 -17.24
C ILE A 21 -6.18 -7.27 -17.61
N SER A 22 -6.34 -6.36 -18.57
CA SER A 22 -7.65 -5.80 -18.93
C SER A 22 -8.57 -6.81 -19.61
N SER A 23 -8.00 -7.85 -20.24
CA SER A 23 -8.77 -8.97 -20.81
C SER A 23 -9.39 -9.85 -19.74
N TYR A 24 -8.76 -9.93 -18.56
CA TYR A 24 -9.19 -10.78 -17.45
C TYR A 24 -10.02 -10.02 -16.40
N ALA A 25 -9.59 -8.81 -16.03
CA ALA A 25 -10.23 -8.04 -14.95
C ALA A 25 -10.07 -6.53 -15.15
N LYS A 26 -10.81 -5.73 -14.37
CA LYS A 26 -10.70 -4.25 -14.36
C LYS A 26 -10.23 -3.74 -12.99
N PRO A 27 -9.00 -4.07 -12.58
CA PRO A 27 -8.46 -3.61 -11.30
C PRO A 27 -8.14 -2.11 -11.31
N VAL A 28 -7.75 -1.61 -10.13
CA VAL A 28 -6.95 -0.39 -10.01
C VAL A 28 -5.50 -0.75 -10.34
N VAL A 29 -4.89 0.00 -11.25
CA VAL A 29 -3.48 -0.12 -11.60
C VAL A 29 -2.75 1.11 -11.08
N VAL A 30 -1.78 0.91 -10.20
CA VAL A 30 -0.96 1.99 -9.65
C VAL A 30 0.40 1.97 -10.34
N LEU A 31 0.70 3.01 -11.11
CA LEU A 31 2.04 3.24 -11.65
C LEU A 31 2.93 3.73 -10.51
N SER A 32 3.95 2.96 -10.22
CA SER A 32 4.90 3.19 -9.12
C SER A 32 6.31 2.74 -9.56
N GLY A 33 7.22 2.70 -8.63
CA GLY A 33 8.61 2.27 -8.88
C GLY A 33 9.54 2.96 -7.91
N GLY A 34 10.67 3.50 -8.37
CA GLY A 34 11.41 4.52 -7.64
C GLY A 34 10.59 5.81 -7.63
N GLU A 35 10.72 6.61 -8.69
CA GLU A 35 9.87 7.77 -8.95
C GLU A 35 9.32 7.66 -10.38
N PRO A 36 8.02 7.41 -10.57
CA PRO A 36 7.44 7.17 -11.91
C PRO A 36 7.50 8.40 -12.83
N LEU A 37 7.54 9.60 -12.28
CA LEU A 37 7.66 10.84 -13.09
C LEU A 37 9.03 11.01 -13.75
N LEU A 38 10.04 10.21 -13.40
CA LEU A 38 11.30 10.13 -14.14
C LEU A 38 11.15 9.35 -15.46
N ARG A 39 10.14 8.50 -15.57
CA ARG A 39 9.85 7.74 -16.77
C ARG A 39 9.15 8.61 -17.81
N LYS A 40 9.74 8.77 -19.00
CA LYS A 40 9.27 9.71 -20.03
C LYS A 40 7.88 9.39 -20.58
N ASP A 41 7.53 8.11 -20.70
CA ASP A 41 6.28 7.60 -21.27
C ASP A 41 5.23 7.18 -20.22
N VAL A 42 5.40 7.59 -18.94
CA VAL A 42 4.47 7.22 -17.86
C VAL A 42 3.02 7.63 -18.14
N PHE A 43 2.82 8.81 -18.74
CA PHE A 43 1.49 9.31 -19.08
C PHE A 43 0.88 8.60 -20.29
N ASP A 44 1.71 8.17 -21.25
CA ASP A 44 1.26 7.36 -22.39
C ASP A 44 0.80 5.98 -21.90
N ILE A 45 1.53 5.36 -20.98
CA ILE A 45 1.13 4.11 -20.32
C ILE A 45 -0.19 4.30 -19.57
N ALA A 46 -0.34 5.39 -18.82
CA ALA A 46 -1.58 5.69 -18.10
C ALA A 46 -2.76 5.90 -19.05
N ALA A 47 -2.57 6.65 -20.13
CA ALA A 47 -3.59 6.90 -21.16
C ALA A 47 -4.02 5.59 -21.83
N TYR A 48 -3.07 4.74 -22.17
CA TYR A 48 -3.35 3.41 -22.75
C TYR A 48 -4.17 2.54 -21.79
N GLY A 49 -3.76 2.44 -20.52
CA GLY A 49 -4.52 1.70 -19.51
C GLY A 49 -5.94 2.24 -19.31
N THR A 50 -6.09 3.57 -19.33
CA THR A 50 -7.41 4.24 -19.27
C THR A 50 -8.29 3.87 -20.46
N GLN A 51 -7.74 3.85 -21.68
CA GLN A 51 -8.45 3.43 -22.91
C GLN A 51 -8.90 1.97 -22.83
N LYS A 52 -8.14 1.10 -22.15
CA LYS A 52 -8.52 -0.31 -21.89
C LYS A 52 -9.56 -0.45 -20.78
N GLY A 53 -10.03 0.65 -20.19
CA GLY A 53 -11.04 0.67 -19.14
C GLY A 53 -10.48 0.31 -17.75
N LEU A 54 -9.16 0.38 -17.56
CA LEU A 54 -8.51 0.24 -16.26
C LEU A 54 -8.61 1.55 -15.46
N ARG A 55 -8.56 1.44 -14.15
CA ARG A 55 -8.54 2.60 -13.25
C ARG A 55 -7.09 2.92 -12.91
N MET A 56 -6.49 3.84 -13.67
CA MET A 56 -5.09 4.21 -13.54
C MET A 56 -4.89 5.18 -12.37
N CYS A 57 -3.87 4.92 -11.56
CA CYS A 57 -3.41 5.73 -10.45
C CYS A 57 -1.89 5.92 -10.55
N LEU A 58 -1.37 6.95 -9.87
CA LEU A 58 0.06 7.27 -9.84
C LEU A 58 0.54 7.40 -8.39
N ALA A 59 1.71 6.82 -8.08
CA ALA A 59 2.35 6.98 -6.77
C ALA A 59 3.68 7.71 -6.94
N THR A 60 3.77 8.96 -6.48
CA THR A 60 4.93 9.85 -6.63
C THR A 60 5.39 10.41 -5.29
N ASN A 61 6.66 10.78 -5.20
CA ASN A 61 7.19 11.52 -4.05
C ASN A 61 6.85 13.03 -4.06
N GLY A 62 6.27 13.53 -5.16
CA GLY A 62 5.80 14.90 -5.31
C GLY A 62 6.86 15.92 -5.74
N THR A 63 8.15 15.60 -5.68
CA THR A 63 9.23 16.58 -5.92
C THR A 63 9.28 17.09 -7.36
N LEU A 64 8.86 16.26 -8.33
CA LEU A 64 8.85 16.56 -9.76
C LEU A 64 7.51 17.09 -10.27
N VAL A 65 6.52 17.27 -9.39
CA VAL A 65 5.19 17.75 -9.80
C VAL A 65 5.23 19.23 -10.16
N THR A 66 4.73 19.55 -11.35
CA THR A 66 4.59 20.89 -11.92
C THR A 66 3.16 21.12 -12.43
N GLU A 67 2.83 22.33 -12.88
CA GLU A 67 1.56 22.63 -13.57
C GLU A 67 1.37 21.73 -14.81
N GLU A 68 2.41 21.54 -15.59
CA GLU A 68 2.39 20.67 -16.78
C GLU A 68 2.10 19.21 -16.38
N THR A 69 2.72 18.74 -15.30
CA THR A 69 2.45 17.40 -14.74
C THR A 69 0.98 17.23 -14.38
N CYS A 70 0.36 18.25 -13.78
CA CYS A 70 -1.06 18.21 -13.43
C CYS A 70 -1.97 18.11 -14.67
N LEU A 71 -1.64 18.81 -15.76
CA LEU A 71 -2.38 18.70 -17.02
C LEU A 71 -2.25 17.29 -17.61
N LYS A 72 -1.04 16.75 -17.68
CA LYS A 72 -0.78 15.38 -18.17
C LYS A 72 -1.48 14.30 -17.33
N ILE A 73 -1.54 14.44 -16.01
CA ILE A 73 -2.32 13.57 -15.11
C ILE A 73 -3.79 13.52 -15.53
N LYS A 74 -4.39 14.69 -15.80
CA LYS A 74 -5.80 14.76 -16.22
C LYS A 74 -6.03 14.18 -17.61
N GLU A 75 -5.19 14.54 -18.58
CA GLU A 75 -5.26 14.09 -19.97
C GLU A 75 -5.09 12.58 -20.10
N SER A 76 -4.18 11.98 -19.31
CA SER A 76 -3.96 10.53 -19.29
C SER A 76 -5.05 9.74 -18.57
N GLY A 77 -5.99 10.42 -17.90
CA GLY A 77 -7.10 9.79 -17.19
C GLY A 77 -6.73 9.13 -15.85
N ILE A 78 -5.59 9.53 -15.27
CA ILE A 78 -5.21 9.12 -13.90
C ILE A 78 -6.27 9.60 -12.92
N ARG A 79 -6.82 8.68 -12.11
CA ARG A 79 -7.96 8.93 -11.22
C ARG A 79 -7.55 9.39 -9.82
N MET A 80 -6.37 8.99 -9.36
CA MET A 80 -5.89 9.28 -8.02
C MET A 80 -4.38 9.33 -8.04
N VAL A 81 -3.81 10.26 -7.31
CA VAL A 81 -2.36 10.34 -7.06
C VAL A 81 -2.09 10.08 -5.59
N SER A 82 -1.08 9.29 -5.27
CA SER A 82 -0.58 9.19 -3.90
C SER A 82 0.72 9.97 -3.74
N LEU A 83 0.81 10.72 -2.65
CA LEU A 83 1.99 11.46 -2.22
C LEU A 83 2.57 10.84 -0.95
N SER A 84 3.87 10.94 -0.81
CA SER A 84 4.57 10.50 0.40
C SER A 84 4.69 11.63 1.41
N LEU A 85 4.31 11.38 2.69
CA LEU A 85 4.48 12.34 3.78
C LEU A 85 4.73 11.57 5.10
N ASP A 86 5.98 11.55 5.57
CA ASP A 86 6.39 10.76 6.74
C ASP A 86 6.80 11.61 7.96
N GLY A 87 6.55 12.90 7.91
CA GLY A 87 6.73 13.87 8.99
C GLY A 87 5.79 15.05 8.80
N ALA A 88 5.38 15.69 9.89
CA ALA A 88 4.56 16.89 9.87
C ALA A 88 5.39 18.18 9.77
N SER A 89 6.71 18.07 9.67
CA SER A 89 7.66 19.17 9.46
C SER A 89 8.72 18.78 8.45
N ALA A 90 9.40 19.79 7.87
CA ALA A 90 10.52 19.57 6.96
C ALA A 90 11.67 18.79 7.64
N GLU A 91 11.95 19.09 8.91
CA GLU A 91 12.99 18.40 9.68
C GLU A 91 12.74 16.89 9.72
N VAL A 92 11.55 16.46 10.11
CA VAL A 92 11.22 15.03 10.25
C VAL A 92 11.08 14.34 8.91
N HIS A 93 10.37 14.96 7.97
CA HIS A 93 10.10 14.34 6.66
C HIS A 93 11.38 14.21 5.82
N ASP A 94 12.15 15.28 5.72
CA ASP A 94 13.37 15.32 4.91
C ASP A 94 14.44 14.35 5.48
N ASP A 95 14.55 14.27 6.82
CA ASP A 95 15.42 13.30 7.48
C ASP A 95 14.97 11.86 7.21
N PHE A 96 13.66 11.56 7.36
CA PHE A 96 13.13 10.24 7.09
C PHE A 96 13.35 9.81 5.62
N ARG A 97 13.20 10.74 4.68
CA ARG A 97 13.42 10.50 3.25
C ARG A 97 14.87 10.58 2.83
N ASN A 98 15.75 11.05 3.72
CA ASN A 98 17.13 11.40 3.41
C ASN A 98 17.23 12.32 2.18
N GLN A 99 16.32 13.31 2.10
CA GLN A 99 16.21 14.21 0.96
C GLN A 99 15.74 15.59 1.40
N LYS A 100 16.66 16.55 1.45
CA LYS A 100 16.33 17.95 1.76
C LYS A 100 15.37 18.54 0.74
N GLY A 101 14.31 19.21 1.23
CA GLY A 101 13.28 19.84 0.42
C GLY A 101 12.18 18.89 -0.05
N ALA A 102 12.19 17.63 0.37
CA ALA A 102 11.12 16.66 0.05
C ALA A 102 9.79 17.11 0.64
N PHE A 103 9.77 17.61 1.88
CA PHE A 103 8.57 18.13 2.53
C PHE A 103 7.92 19.27 1.73
N GLU A 104 8.70 20.28 1.39
CA GLU A 104 8.22 21.42 0.59
C GLU A 104 7.73 20.97 -0.78
N GLY A 105 8.43 20.01 -1.40
CA GLY A 105 8.04 19.39 -2.66
C GLY A 105 6.67 18.72 -2.57
N THR A 106 6.43 17.96 -1.51
CA THR A 106 5.14 17.28 -1.26
C THR A 106 4.02 18.30 -1.03
N LEU A 107 4.24 19.32 -0.19
CA LEU A 107 3.21 20.35 0.06
C LEU A 107 2.90 21.17 -1.19
N ARG A 108 3.92 21.53 -1.97
CA ARG A 108 3.74 22.20 -3.27
C ARG A 108 2.91 21.34 -4.22
N ALA A 109 3.22 20.04 -4.33
CA ALA A 109 2.47 19.10 -5.16
C ALA A 109 1.00 19.00 -4.72
N ALA A 110 0.72 18.89 -3.42
CA ALA A 110 -0.62 18.89 -2.87
C ALA A 110 -1.39 20.20 -3.23
N GLY A 111 -0.73 21.35 -3.11
CA GLY A 111 -1.29 22.64 -3.54
C GLY A 111 -1.65 22.69 -5.02
N LEU A 112 -0.77 22.16 -5.89
CA LEU A 112 -1.03 22.05 -7.33
C LEU A 112 -2.18 21.09 -7.62
N PHE A 113 -2.26 19.94 -6.97
CA PHE A 113 -3.36 19.00 -7.15
C PHE A 113 -4.70 19.61 -6.77
N ARG A 114 -4.77 20.34 -5.65
CA ARG A 114 -5.99 21.08 -5.28
C ARG A 114 -6.38 22.13 -6.31
N LYS A 115 -5.42 22.94 -6.78
CA LYS A 115 -5.63 23.95 -7.82
C LYS A 115 -6.22 23.35 -9.10
N HIS A 116 -5.77 22.16 -9.48
CA HIS A 116 -6.21 21.44 -10.69
C HIS A 116 -7.38 20.48 -10.47
N ASN A 117 -7.97 20.41 -9.26
CA ASN A 117 -9.02 19.47 -8.89
C ASN A 117 -8.61 18.01 -9.17
N ILE A 118 -7.38 17.65 -8.80
CA ILE A 118 -6.86 16.29 -8.82
C ILE A 118 -7.00 15.70 -7.42
N GLU A 119 -7.74 14.61 -7.30
CA GLU A 119 -7.85 13.88 -6.03
C GLU A 119 -6.52 13.20 -5.69
N PHE A 120 -6.08 13.34 -4.44
CA PHE A 120 -4.85 12.70 -3.98
C PHE A 120 -5.00 12.13 -2.57
N LEU A 121 -4.16 11.16 -2.27
CA LEU A 121 -4.04 10.59 -0.95
C LEU A 121 -2.59 10.71 -0.43
N ILE A 122 -2.45 10.65 0.87
CA ILE A 122 -1.16 10.63 1.55
C ILE A 122 -0.81 9.21 1.99
N ASN A 123 0.42 8.78 1.69
CA ASN A 123 1.04 7.59 2.24
C ASN A 123 2.11 7.99 3.24
N SER A 124 2.00 7.48 4.46
CA SER A 124 2.99 7.72 5.53
C SER A 124 3.53 6.41 6.07
N SER A 125 4.83 6.26 6.10
CA SER A 125 5.52 5.08 6.64
C SER A 125 6.06 5.38 8.04
N PHE A 126 5.89 4.46 8.98
CA PHE A 126 6.21 4.68 10.38
C PHE A 126 7.22 3.70 10.93
N THR A 127 8.21 4.26 11.64
CA THR A 127 9.20 3.58 12.48
C THR A 127 9.21 4.24 13.86
N LYS A 128 10.07 3.79 14.77
CA LYS A 128 10.31 4.45 16.06
C LYS A 128 10.76 5.91 15.92
N ARG A 129 11.37 6.27 14.78
CA ARG A 129 11.88 7.64 14.55
C ARG A 129 10.77 8.68 14.37
N ASN A 130 9.61 8.26 13.88
CA ASN A 130 8.52 9.17 13.53
C ASN A 130 7.12 8.70 13.99
N GLN A 131 7.03 7.67 14.84
CA GLN A 131 5.71 7.20 15.33
C GLN A 131 4.94 8.28 16.10
N ASP A 132 5.64 9.18 16.79
CA ASP A 132 5.02 10.30 17.53
C ASP A 132 4.45 11.39 16.59
N GLU A 133 4.80 11.34 15.30
CA GLU A 133 4.26 12.24 14.29
C GLU A 133 2.88 11.80 13.75
N VAL A 134 2.43 10.59 14.05
CA VAL A 134 1.18 10.02 13.52
C VAL A 134 -0.02 10.97 13.66
N PRO A 135 -0.34 11.52 14.83
CA PRO A 135 -1.48 12.45 14.97
C PRO A 135 -1.27 13.77 14.23
N LYS A 136 -0.02 14.26 14.17
CA LYS A 136 0.31 15.51 13.46
C LYS A 136 0.20 15.35 11.95
N ILE A 137 0.70 14.22 11.41
CA ILE A 137 0.60 13.91 9.98
C ILE A 137 -0.86 13.73 9.57
N TYR A 138 -1.66 13.04 10.38
CA TYR A 138 -3.10 12.93 10.17
C TYR A 138 -3.77 14.30 10.02
N LYS A 139 -3.49 15.22 10.95
CA LYS A 139 -4.01 16.59 10.92
C LYS A 139 -3.54 17.33 9.66
N LEU A 140 -2.25 17.27 9.36
CA LEU A 140 -1.67 17.91 8.19
C LEU A 140 -2.28 17.36 6.89
N ALA A 141 -2.50 16.04 6.78
CA ALA A 141 -3.13 15.43 5.62
C ALA A 141 -4.55 15.99 5.35
N LYS A 142 -5.32 16.23 6.42
CA LYS A 142 -6.63 16.92 6.30
C LYS A 142 -6.48 18.37 5.85
N GLU A 143 -5.58 19.12 6.46
CA GLU A 143 -5.34 20.56 6.17
C GLU A 143 -4.93 20.79 4.71
N ILE A 144 -4.07 19.91 4.17
CA ILE A 144 -3.66 19.99 2.76
C ILE A 144 -4.72 19.46 1.78
N GLY A 145 -5.83 18.92 2.27
CA GLY A 145 -6.98 18.49 1.48
C GLY A 145 -6.83 17.09 0.84
N ALA A 146 -6.14 16.18 1.50
CA ALA A 146 -6.06 14.79 1.05
C ALA A 146 -7.43 14.11 1.12
N THR A 147 -7.79 13.33 0.09
CA THR A 147 -9.01 12.51 0.06
C THR A 147 -8.89 11.28 0.96
N ALA A 148 -7.66 10.81 1.17
CA ALA A 148 -7.37 9.68 2.03
C ALA A 148 -5.96 9.80 2.65
N TRP A 149 -5.79 9.12 3.79
CA TRP A 149 -4.51 8.93 4.44
C TRP A 149 -4.28 7.46 4.76
N TYR A 150 -3.16 6.91 4.28
CA TYR A 150 -2.75 5.54 4.49
C TYR A 150 -1.52 5.48 5.39
N MET A 151 -1.71 4.89 6.57
CA MET A 151 -0.68 4.67 7.60
C MET A 151 0.01 3.33 7.35
N PHE A 152 1.23 3.36 6.80
CA PHE A 152 2.00 2.17 6.49
C PHE A 152 2.86 1.74 7.66
N MET A 153 2.70 0.50 8.09
CA MET A 153 3.62 -0.16 9.01
C MET A 153 4.73 -0.84 8.22
N ILE A 154 5.97 -0.53 8.56
CA ILE A 154 7.13 -1.06 7.84
C ILE A 154 7.14 -2.60 7.86
N VAL A 155 7.44 -3.15 6.69
CA VAL A 155 7.74 -4.56 6.50
C VAL A 155 9.24 -4.67 6.21
N PRO A 156 10.02 -5.43 6.98
CA PRO A 156 11.48 -5.45 6.89
C PRO A 156 11.96 -6.28 5.70
N THR A 157 11.71 -5.78 4.48
CA THR A 157 12.15 -6.36 3.21
C THR A 157 12.90 -5.34 2.39
N GLY A 158 13.79 -5.77 1.50
CA GLY A 158 14.64 -4.86 0.74
C GLY A 158 15.42 -3.94 1.68
N ARG A 159 15.40 -2.63 1.43
CA ARG A 159 16.03 -1.61 2.30
C ARG A 159 15.46 -1.56 3.72
N GLY A 160 14.24 -2.07 3.94
CA GLY A 160 13.66 -2.19 5.27
C GLY A 160 14.39 -3.17 6.20
N GLN A 161 15.26 -4.03 5.68
CA GLN A 161 16.11 -4.90 6.50
C GLN A 161 17.19 -4.12 7.27
N ASP A 162 17.64 -3.00 6.72
CA ASP A 162 18.68 -2.17 7.31
C ASP A 162 18.19 -1.42 8.57
N ILE A 163 16.85 -1.31 8.73
CA ILE A 163 16.20 -0.58 9.82
C ILE A 163 15.40 -1.50 10.79
N LEU A 164 15.77 -2.77 10.90
CA LEU A 164 15.10 -3.71 11.82
C LEU A 164 15.03 -3.20 13.26
N ALA A 165 16.08 -2.55 13.76
CA ALA A 165 16.13 -1.97 15.10
C ALA A 165 15.18 -0.77 15.29
N GLU A 166 14.77 -0.14 14.18
CA GLU A 166 13.87 1.03 14.17
C GLU A 166 12.40 0.65 14.04
N LEU A 167 12.08 -0.64 13.87
CA LEU A 167 10.68 -1.07 13.79
C LEU A 167 9.95 -0.77 15.08
N ILE A 168 8.72 -0.31 14.95
CA ILE A 168 7.80 -0.09 16.08
C ILE A 168 7.64 -1.41 16.82
N SER A 169 7.62 -1.38 18.17
CA SER A 169 7.43 -2.58 18.97
C SER A 169 6.04 -3.20 18.73
N PRO A 170 5.83 -4.50 18.96
CA PRO A 170 4.49 -5.10 18.88
C PRO A 170 3.47 -4.42 19.79
N GLU A 171 3.90 -3.94 20.97
CA GLU A 171 3.07 -3.23 21.95
C GLU A 171 2.64 -1.87 21.40
N ASP A 172 3.60 -1.02 21.00
CA ASP A 172 3.33 0.30 20.41
C ASP A 172 2.51 0.18 19.12
N TYR A 173 2.75 -0.89 18.36
CA TYR A 173 1.99 -1.17 17.15
C TYR A 173 0.51 -1.44 17.45
N GLU A 174 0.20 -2.23 18.48
CA GLU A 174 -1.17 -2.48 18.93
C GLU A 174 -1.83 -1.20 19.46
N GLU A 175 -1.11 -0.39 20.24
CA GLU A 175 -1.59 0.90 20.75
C GLU A 175 -1.92 1.86 19.59
N LEU A 176 -1.04 1.95 18.61
CA LEU A 176 -1.23 2.80 17.44
C LEU A 176 -2.46 2.39 16.60
N LEU A 177 -2.71 1.08 16.47
CA LEU A 177 -3.91 0.59 15.80
C LEU A 177 -5.20 0.83 16.61
N ASN A 178 -5.12 0.83 17.93
CA ASN A 178 -6.25 1.21 18.79
C ASN A 178 -6.53 2.72 18.68
N TRP A 179 -5.50 3.56 18.68
CA TRP A 179 -5.65 4.98 18.40
C TRP A 179 -6.29 5.22 17.02
N HIS A 180 -5.82 4.48 15.99
CA HIS A 180 -6.38 4.58 14.65
C HIS A 180 -7.88 4.23 14.62
N TYR A 181 -8.31 3.24 15.41
CA TYR A 181 -9.73 2.88 15.50
C TYR A 181 -10.57 4.03 16.04
N ASP A 182 -10.11 4.67 17.11
CA ASP A 182 -10.82 5.80 17.71
C ASP A 182 -10.89 6.98 16.74
N MET A 183 -9.79 7.30 16.08
CA MET A 183 -9.71 8.35 15.07
C MET A 183 -10.58 8.04 13.84
N GLU A 184 -10.56 6.81 13.29
CA GLU A 184 -11.39 6.43 12.13
C GLU A 184 -12.89 6.51 12.47
N LYS A 185 -13.27 6.27 13.72
CA LYS A 185 -14.65 6.36 14.18
C LYS A 185 -15.18 7.80 14.16
N GLU A 186 -14.33 8.76 14.48
CA GLU A 186 -14.65 10.20 14.55
C GLU A 186 -14.44 10.93 13.21
N GLU A 187 -13.72 10.29 12.26
CA GLU A 187 -13.36 10.91 11.00
C GLU A 187 -14.49 10.83 9.97
N ASP A 188 -14.97 12.02 9.56
CA ASP A 188 -16.11 12.14 8.65
C ASP A 188 -15.77 12.57 7.22
N ASP A 189 -14.59 13.12 6.96
CA ASP A 189 -14.24 13.75 5.69
C ASP A 189 -13.22 12.95 4.89
N MET A 190 -12.16 12.48 5.54
CA MET A 190 -11.03 11.80 4.91
C MET A 190 -11.11 10.29 5.14
N LEU A 191 -10.86 9.49 4.10
CA LEU A 191 -10.67 8.05 4.29
C LEU A 191 -9.33 7.81 5.00
N VAL A 192 -9.35 7.09 6.11
CA VAL A 192 -8.14 6.70 6.84
C VAL A 192 -7.98 5.18 6.82
N ARG A 193 -6.75 4.68 6.64
CA ARG A 193 -6.52 3.25 6.55
C ARG A 193 -5.12 2.83 7.00
N PRO A 194 -5.00 1.91 7.97
CA PRO A 194 -3.72 1.30 8.27
C PRO A 194 -3.38 0.27 7.18
N THR A 195 -2.17 0.32 6.67
CA THR A 195 -1.67 -0.52 5.59
C THR A 195 -0.50 -1.36 6.10
N CYS A 196 -0.36 -2.59 5.62
CA CYS A 196 0.56 -3.60 6.17
C CYS A 196 0.30 -3.88 7.66
N ALA A 197 -0.92 -3.61 8.11
CA ALA A 197 -1.39 -3.71 9.48
C ALA A 197 -2.66 -4.58 9.59
N PRO A 198 -2.62 -5.86 9.21
CA PRO A 198 -3.80 -6.71 9.18
C PRO A 198 -4.45 -6.92 10.56
N HIS A 199 -3.71 -6.74 11.65
CA HIS A 199 -4.24 -6.82 13.03
C HIS A 199 -5.38 -5.84 13.27
N TYR A 200 -5.39 -4.72 12.58
CA TYR A 200 -6.44 -3.70 12.68
C TYR A 200 -7.84 -4.30 12.49
N TYR A 201 -7.99 -5.24 11.56
CA TYR A 201 -9.29 -5.85 11.31
C TYR A 201 -9.77 -6.73 12.47
N ARG A 202 -8.84 -7.31 13.23
CA ARG A 202 -9.14 -7.97 14.50
C ARG A 202 -9.62 -6.95 15.53
N ILE A 203 -8.88 -5.86 15.70
CA ILE A 203 -9.22 -4.78 16.65
C ILE A 203 -10.60 -4.22 16.33
N VAL A 204 -10.91 -3.92 15.08
CA VAL A 204 -12.24 -3.48 14.65
C VAL A 204 -13.33 -4.46 15.10
N LEU A 205 -13.15 -5.77 14.87
CA LEU A 205 -14.13 -6.78 15.27
C LEU A 205 -14.26 -6.93 16.79
N GLN A 206 -13.17 -6.76 17.53
CA GLN A 206 -13.19 -6.85 18.98
C GLN A 206 -13.89 -5.64 19.60
N ARG A 207 -13.55 -4.42 19.16
CA ARG A 207 -14.05 -3.17 19.71
C ARG A 207 -15.50 -2.88 19.28
N SER A 208 -15.84 -3.11 18.01
CA SER A 208 -17.19 -2.87 17.47
C SER A 208 -18.29 -3.73 18.11
N LYS A 209 -17.94 -4.86 18.76
CA LYS A 209 -18.89 -5.64 19.55
C LYS A 209 -19.38 -4.92 20.80
N ASN A 210 -18.54 -4.05 21.35
CA ASN A 210 -18.81 -3.29 22.58
C ASN A 210 -19.35 -1.87 22.27
N ASP A 211 -19.18 -1.40 21.03
CA ASP A 211 -19.65 -0.09 20.61
C ASP A 211 -21.15 -0.14 20.30
N LYS A 212 -21.93 0.72 20.95
CA LYS A 212 -23.38 0.84 20.72
C LYS A 212 -23.71 1.40 19.34
N GLU A 213 -22.80 2.15 18.74
CA GLU A 213 -22.92 2.72 17.40
C GLU A 213 -22.29 1.80 16.35
N LYS A 214 -22.99 1.61 15.24
CA LYS A 214 -22.46 0.85 14.11
C LYS A 214 -21.30 1.61 13.48
N PHE A 215 -20.10 1.08 13.60
CA PHE A 215 -18.91 1.58 12.93
C PHE A 215 -19.06 1.44 11.41
N LYS A 216 -19.27 2.54 10.69
CA LYS A 216 -19.42 2.56 9.24
C LYS A 216 -18.10 2.92 8.60
N ARG A 217 -17.40 1.93 8.07
CA ARG A 217 -16.16 2.13 7.34
C ARG A 217 -16.41 2.70 5.95
N ARG A 218 -15.57 3.66 5.57
CA ARG A 218 -15.60 4.30 4.25
C ARG A 218 -14.79 3.54 3.22
N SER A 219 -15.06 3.81 1.96
CA SER A 219 -14.27 3.34 0.83
C SER A 219 -14.18 4.43 -0.23
N LEU A 220 -13.07 4.48 -0.97
CA LEU A 220 -12.94 5.36 -2.13
C LEU A 220 -13.95 4.93 -3.21
N LYS A 221 -14.49 5.90 -3.95
CA LYS A 221 -15.51 5.67 -5.00
C LYS A 221 -15.07 4.68 -6.07
N PHE A 222 -13.78 4.59 -6.34
CA PHE A 222 -13.20 3.66 -7.31
C PHE A 222 -12.62 2.37 -6.69
N SER A 223 -12.77 2.17 -5.39
CA SER A 223 -12.30 0.95 -4.72
C SER A 223 -12.96 -0.31 -5.32
N THR A 224 -12.18 -1.38 -5.47
CA THR A 224 -12.62 -2.64 -6.08
C THR A 224 -13.00 -3.72 -5.09
N GLY A 225 -12.79 -3.51 -3.82
CA GLY A 225 -12.91 -4.62 -2.89
C GLY A 225 -13.28 -4.26 -1.49
N GLY A 226 -13.71 -5.29 -0.76
CA GLY A 226 -13.96 -5.22 0.66
C GLY A 226 -12.68 -4.99 1.45
N SER A 227 -12.83 -4.42 2.63
CA SER A 227 -11.75 -4.23 3.58
C SER A 227 -11.55 -5.50 4.38
N LYS A 228 -10.40 -6.15 4.21
CA LYS A 228 -9.91 -7.22 5.08
C LYS A 228 -8.41 -7.05 5.31
N GLY A 229 -7.82 -7.87 6.14
CA GLY A 229 -6.43 -7.76 6.55
C GLY A 229 -5.41 -7.84 5.42
N CYS A 230 -4.59 -8.87 5.37
CA CYS A 230 -3.60 -9.01 4.31
C CYS A 230 -4.26 -9.31 2.97
N LEU A 231 -3.93 -8.51 1.94
CA LEU A 231 -4.46 -8.65 0.58
C LEU A 231 -3.46 -9.30 -0.38
N ALA A 232 -2.23 -9.58 0.06
CA ALA A 232 -1.15 -10.13 -0.76
C ALA A 232 -1.57 -11.45 -1.45
N GLY A 233 -1.51 -11.48 -2.79
CA GLY A 233 -1.93 -12.62 -3.60
C GLY A 233 -3.41 -12.97 -3.54
N GLN A 234 -4.23 -12.16 -2.85
CA GLN A 234 -5.67 -12.34 -2.71
C GLN A 234 -6.46 -11.28 -3.49
N LEU A 235 -6.12 -10.01 -3.35
CA LEU A 235 -6.75 -8.87 -4.02
C LEU A 235 -5.74 -7.90 -4.60
N ILE A 236 -4.45 -8.03 -4.28
CA ILE A 236 -3.36 -7.24 -4.82
C ILE A 236 -2.20 -8.13 -5.25
N CYS A 237 -1.44 -7.65 -6.22
CA CYS A 237 -0.10 -8.11 -6.56
C CYS A 237 0.74 -6.93 -7.06
N LEU A 238 2.03 -7.14 -7.20
CA LEU A 238 2.97 -6.27 -7.91
C LEU A 238 3.46 -6.99 -9.16
N ILE A 239 3.60 -6.27 -10.26
CA ILE A 239 4.38 -6.72 -11.43
C ILE A 239 5.60 -5.81 -11.47
N ASP A 240 6.78 -6.40 -11.35
CA ASP A 240 8.03 -5.64 -11.34
C ASP A 240 8.59 -5.38 -12.75
N VAL A 241 9.72 -4.69 -12.82
CA VAL A 241 10.37 -4.32 -14.08
C VAL A 241 10.86 -5.53 -14.90
N ASP A 242 11.10 -6.66 -14.26
CA ASP A 242 11.50 -7.92 -14.89
C ASP A 242 10.30 -8.77 -15.34
N GLY A 243 9.08 -8.28 -15.08
CA GLY A 243 7.83 -8.99 -15.36
C GLY A 243 7.46 -10.05 -14.33
N GLU A 244 8.16 -10.12 -13.20
CA GLU A 244 7.84 -11.03 -12.11
C GLU A 244 6.57 -10.56 -11.38
N VAL A 245 5.66 -11.47 -11.13
CA VAL A 245 4.43 -11.20 -10.38
C VAL A 245 4.63 -11.57 -8.92
N LEU A 246 4.64 -10.57 -8.05
CA LEU A 246 4.84 -10.74 -6.61
C LEU A 246 3.52 -10.55 -5.86
N PRO A 247 3.28 -11.23 -4.74
CA PRO A 247 2.03 -11.10 -3.97
C PRO A 247 1.73 -9.67 -3.49
N CYS A 248 2.75 -8.88 -3.18
CA CYS A 248 2.68 -7.44 -2.89
C CYS A 248 4.08 -6.83 -3.00
N SER A 249 4.19 -5.51 -2.88
CA SER A 249 5.45 -4.75 -2.99
C SER A 249 6.53 -5.14 -1.96
N TYR A 250 6.15 -5.84 -0.90
CA TYR A 250 7.06 -6.24 0.19
C TYR A 250 7.36 -7.73 0.20
N PHE A 251 6.79 -8.50 -0.71
CA PHE A 251 6.92 -9.95 -0.70
C PHE A 251 7.86 -10.41 -1.82
N PRO A 252 9.09 -10.85 -1.53
CA PRO A 252 10.14 -11.04 -2.53
C PRO A 252 10.11 -12.41 -3.23
N LYS A 253 8.99 -13.12 -3.24
CA LYS A 253 8.82 -14.39 -3.97
C LYS A 253 7.91 -14.21 -5.16
N SER A 254 8.39 -14.63 -6.32
CA SER A 254 7.61 -14.61 -7.55
C SER A 254 6.53 -15.71 -7.57
N ALA A 255 5.36 -15.33 -8.05
CA ALA A 255 4.26 -16.24 -8.36
C ALA A 255 4.27 -16.71 -9.83
N GLY A 256 5.06 -16.07 -10.69
CA GLY A 256 5.20 -16.31 -12.11
C GLY A 256 5.68 -15.05 -12.84
N ASN A 257 5.85 -15.11 -14.15
CA ASN A 257 6.38 -14.01 -14.95
C ASN A 257 5.48 -13.73 -16.17
N VAL A 258 4.99 -12.49 -16.30
CA VAL A 258 4.08 -12.06 -17.39
C VAL A 258 4.73 -12.04 -18.77
N ARG A 259 6.06 -12.16 -18.87
CA ARG A 259 6.77 -12.36 -20.14
C ARG A 259 6.69 -13.81 -20.64
N LYS A 260 6.32 -14.76 -19.75
CA LYS A 260 6.33 -16.20 -20.03
C LYS A 260 4.94 -16.84 -20.06
N GLN A 261 3.98 -16.27 -19.31
CA GLN A 261 2.63 -16.81 -19.18
C GLN A 261 1.62 -15.67 -18.94
N SER A 262 0.32 -15.93 -19.14
CA SER A 262 -0.70 -14.91 -18.95
C SER A 262 -0.87 -14.54 -17.50
N PHE A 263 -1.24 -13.27 -17.25
CA PHE A 263 -1.56 -12.80 -15.89
C PHE A 263 -2.67 -13.62 -15.23
N LYS A 264 -3.69 -14.00 -16.03
CA LYS A 264 -4.78 -14.85 -15.55
C LYS A 264 -4.28 -16.19 -15.03
N ASP A 265 -3.39 -16.85 -15.79
CA ASP A 265 -2.83 -18.14 -15.39
C ASP A 265 -2.02 -18.03 -14.10
N ILE A 266 -1.16 -17.00 -13.99
CA ILE A 266 -0.40 -16.72 -12.76
C ILE A 266 -1.36 -16.51 -11.58
N TRP A 267 -2.38 -15.66 -11.77
CA TRP A 267 -3.31 -15.29 -10.70
C TRP A 267 -4.15 -16.45 -10.19
N GLU A 268 -4.62 -17.32 -11.08
CA GLU A 268 -5.48 -18.44 -10.73
C GLU A 268 -4.69 -19.69 -10.31
N ASN A 269 -3.56 -19.97 -10.96
CA ASN A 269 -2.91 -21.26 -10.88
C ASN A 269 -1.58 -21.29 -10.11
N SER A 270 -0.97 -20.14 -9.82
CA SER A 270 0.26 -20.11 -9.02
C SER A 270 0.08 -20.77 -7.65
N GLU A 271 0.94 -21.73 -7.33
CA GLU A 271 0.94 -22.42 -6.03
C GLU A 271 1.17 -21.43 -4.86
N LEU A 272 1.97 -20.38 -5.08
CA LEU A 272 2.16 -19.32 -4.08
C LEU A 272 0.85 -18.59 -3.78
N PHE A 273 0.10 -18.20 -4.81
CA PHE A 273 -1.18 -17.50 -4.61
C PHE A 273 -2.23 -18.42 -4.02
N LYS A 274 -2.30 -19.68 -4.43
CA LYS A 274 -3.20 -20.68 -3.84
C LYS A 274 -2.93 -20.86 -2.35
N SER A 275 -1.66 -21.01 -1.96
CA SER A 275 -1.27 -21.18 -0.56
C SER A 275 -1.59 -19.95 0.30
N LEU A 276 -1.43 -18.73 -0.24
CA LEU A 276 -1.79 -17.48 0.45
C LEU A 276 -3.31 -17.32 0.62
N ARG A 277 -4.12 -17.99 -0.19
CA ARG A 277 -5.58 -18.02 -0.12
C ARG A 277 -6.13 -19.14 0.77
N ASP A 278 -5.30 -20.14 1.06
CA ASP A 278 -5.66 -21.25 1.94
C ASP A 278 -5.27 -20.98 3.40
N PHE A 279 -6.15 -20.34 4.14
CA PHE A 279 -5.94 -20.04 5.56
C PHE A 279 -5.78 -21.28 6.46
N LYS A 280 -6.17 -22.48 5.98
CA LYS A 280 -5.99 -23.73 6.76
C LYS A 280 -4.53 -24.16 6.82
N SER A 281 -3.72 -23.72 5.85
CA SER A 281 -2.29 -24.01 5.81
C SER A 281 -1.44 -23.13 6.73
N TYR A 282 -2.04 -22.09 7.33
CA TYR A 282 -1.32 -21.16 8.19
C TYR A 282 -0.96 -21.80 9.53
N LYS A 283 0.20 -21.41 10.08
CA LYS A 283 0.83 -22.04 11.23
C LYS A 283 0.81 -21.12 12.46
N GLY A 284 1.22 -21.68 13.60
CA GLY A 284 1.36 -20.98 14.87
C GLY A 284 0.05 -20.34 15.33
N SER A 285 0.15 -19.20 16.00
CA SER A 285 -0.99 -18.43 16.49
C SER A 285 -1.96 -18.02 15.38
N CYS A 286 -1.46 -17.72 14.18
CA CYS A 286 -2.32 -17.40 13.04
C CYS A 286 -3.19 -18.60 12.62
N GLY A 287 -2.63 -19.81 12.58
CA GLY A 287 -3.35 -21.01 12.16
C GLY A 287 -4.50 -21.43 13.10
N SER A 288 -4.42 -21.06 14.37
CA SER A 288 -5.46 -21.34 15.38
C SER A 288 -6.38 -20.13 15.65
N CYS A 289 -6.12 -18.97 15.03
CA CYS A 289 -6.79 -17.73 15.36
C CYS A 289 -8.20 -17.65 14.81
N GLU A 290 -9.16 -17.30 15.66
CA GLU A 290 -10.57 -17.08 15.28
C GLU A 290 -10.78 -15.88 14.34
N TYR A 291 -9.78 -14.98 14.25
CA TYR A 291 -9.80 -13.82 13.35
C TYR A 291 -9.07 -14.04 12.03
N ILE A 292 -8.59 -15.25 11.75
CA ILE A 292 -7.75 -15.53 10.57
C ILE A 292 -8.37 -15.08 9.25
N ASN A 293 -9.69 -15.27 9.07
CA ASN A 293 -10.41 -14.96 7.86
C ASN A 293 -10.51 -13.44 7.57
N VAL A 294 -10.38 -12.60 8.59
CA VAL A 294 -10.46 -11.14 8.46
C VAL A 294 -9.11 -10.46 8.59
N CYS A 295 -8.16 -11.06 9.30
CA CYS A 295 -6.82 -10.53 9.55
C CYS A 295 -5.79 -11.13 8.58
N GLY A 296 -5.54 -12.43 8.65
CA GLY A 296 -4.57 -13.16 7.84
C GLY A 296 -3.11 -12.92 8.22
N GLY A 297 -2.78 -11.99 9.11
CA GLY A 297 -1.40 -11.55 9.41
C GLY A 297 -0.66 -11.03 8.16
N CYS A 298 0.38 -10.22 8.31
CA CYS A 298 1.17 -9.75 7.16
C CYS A 298 2.11 -10.86 6.67
N ARG A 299 1.79 -11.48 5.53
CA ARG A 299 2.57 -12.62 5.00
C ARG A 299 3.98 -12.23 4.57
N ALA A 300 4.16 -11.01 4.12
CA ALA A 300 5.49 -10.47 3.79
C ALA A 300 6.36 -10.32 5.05
N ARG A 301 5.79 -9.84 6.17
CA ARG A 301 6.51 -9.72 7.45
C ARG A 301 6.79 -11.09 8.05
N SER A 302 5.84 -12.03 8.03
CA SER A 302 6.08 -13.40 8.44
C SER A 302 7.23 -14.00 7.65
N TYR A 303 7.24 -13.88 6.34
CA TYR A 303 8.32 -14.38 5.49
C TYR A 303 9.67 -13.74 5.80
N SER A 304 9.71 -12.41 5.88
CA SER A 304 10.95 -11.67 6.12
C SER A 304 11.63 -12.03 7.44
N MET A 305 10.83 -12.27 8.48
CA MET A 305 11.36 -12.51 9.83
C MET A 305 11.56 -13.99 10.16
N THR A 306 10.87 -14.91 9.47
CA THR A 306 10.92 -16.34 9.80
C THR A 306 11.40 -17.23 8.64
N GLY A 307 11.44 -16.72 7.42
CA GLY A 307 11.67 -17.49 6.19
C GLY A 307 10.43 -18.28 5.72
N ASP A 308 9.35 -18.32 6.51
CA ASP A 308 8.11 -19.03 6.19
C ASP A 308 6.92 -18.05 6.15
N TYR A 309 6.35 -17.87 4.97
CA TYR A 309 5.21 -16.96 4.79
C TYR A 309 3.89 -17.51 5.37
N LEU A 310 3.84 -18.76 5.72
CA LEU A 310 2.69 -19.38 6.41
C LEU A 310 2.84 -19.34 7.94
N ALA A 311 4.00 -18.95 8.46
CA ALA A 311 4.23 -18.79 9.90
C ALA A 311 3.29 -17.73 10.51
N GLU A 312 3.22 -17.68 11.82
CA GLU A 312 2.49 -16.63 12.52
C GLU A 312 3.06 -15.24 12.24
N GLU A 313 2.24 -14.23 12.43
CA GLU A 313 2.64 -12.83 12.32
C GLU A 313 3.44 -12.40 13.55
N PRO A 314 4.73 -12.06 13.40
CA PRO A 314 5.60 -11.81 14.54
C PRO A 314 5.30 -10.54 15.35
N PHE A 315 4.54 -9.59 14.78
CA PHE A 315 4.14 -8.34 15.45
C PHE A 315 2.72 -8.39 16.03
N CYS A 316 2.13 -9.59 16.15
CA CYS A 316 0.79 -9.75 16.73
C CYS A 316 0.87 -10.10 18.22
N ASN A 317 0.37 -9.20 19.09
CA ASN A 317 0.29 -9.43 20.53
C ASN A 317 -0.94 -10.24 20.96
N TYR A 318 -1.81 -10.60 20.00
CA TYR A 318 -3.03 -11.31 20.33
C TYR A 318 -2.78 -12.81 20.54
N THR A 319 -3.20 -13.34 21.67
CA THR A 319 -3.23 -14.77 21.93
C THR A 319 -4.61 -15.33 21.57
N PRO A 320 -4.71 -16.21 20.57
CA PRO A 320 -5.97 -16.84 20.19
C PRO A 320 -6.60 -17.61 21.35
N LYS A 321 -7.92 -17.64 21.40
CA LYS A 321 -8.65 -18.47 22.37
C LYS A 321 -8.37 -19.93 22.06
N LYS A 322 -8.00 -20.70 23.09
CA LYS A 322 -7.89 -22.15 22.95
C LYS A 322 -9.25 -22.69 22.49
N LYS A 323 -9.25 -23.43 21.39
CA LYS A 323 -10.43 -24.17 20.91
C LYS A 323 -10.72 -25.33 21.84
#